data_9c0d6173b503485a93c75ef28083843c
#
_entry.id   9c0d6173b503485a93c75ef28083843c
#
_cell.length_a   1.000
_cell.length_b   1.000
_cell.length_c   1.000
_cell.angle_alpha   90.00
_cell.angle_beta   90.00
_cell.angle_gamma   90.00
#
_symmetry.space_group_name_H-M   'P 1'
#
loop_
_entity.id
_entity.type
_entity.pdbx_description
1 polymer ?
#
loop_
_entity_poly.entity_id
_entity_poly.type
_entity_poly.pdbx_seq_one_letter_code
_entity_poly.pdbx_strand_id
1 'polypeptide(L)'
;MISGINYDQQALDNMSTAVLVFDHSQQLVYMNPAAEVIFQVSQKRILGTSAEHLLAGSSELMASFTRAVKHGAQYTEREQQLDLPEGKKLTIDCTFTPLFEPGAKLSMLVEINSLERHKRISREEALITQHHLTKTVMRGLAHEINNPLGGLRGAAQLLEKELSDKGLREYTGIIIEEADRLQKLLSRILGPNKIPKKKYINIHELLHHVRKLVSVESTGVTIKFDYDPSIPELYIDQDQLIQAILNIVRNAVQATNGKGKIILKTRIGRYYTIGSKQHKLVARIDVIDNGPGIPADMLEKIFYPMVTGRAEGTGLGLSIAQSIINNHGGIIECDSKEGETRFSIVLPMEVTDDD
;
A
#
# COMPACT_ATOMS: atom_id res chain seq x y z
N MET A 1 16.44 -7.57 -41.30
CA MET A 1 17.02 -6.42 -40.56
C MET A 1 16.22 -6.31 -39.29
N ILE A 2 16.78 -6.79 -38.18
CA ILE A 2 16.17 -6.67 -36.86
C ILE A 2 16.37 -5.22 -36.47
N SER A 3 15.30 -4.45 -36.39
CA SER A 3 15.30 -3.04 -35.95
C SER A 3 15.97 -2.96 -34.59
N GLY A 4 17.04 -2.16 -34.48
CA GLY A 4 17.89 -2.05 -33.29
C GLY A 4 17.09 -1.61 -32.07
N ILE A 5 16.73 -2.56 -31.26
CA ILE A 5 16.33 -2.31 -29.88
C ILE A 5 17.61 -1.80 -29.20
N ASN A 6 17.61 -0.56 -28.76
CA ASN A 6 18.73 -0.01 -27.98
C ASN A 6 18.67 -0.62 -26.56
N TYR A 7 19.26 -1.81 -26.44
CA TYR A 7 19.30 -2.56 -25.17
C TYR A 7 19.92 -1.76 -24.03
N ASP A 8 20.87 -0.87 -24.34
CA ASP A 8 21.58 -0.06 -23.34
C ASP A 8 20.62 0.93 -22.67
N GLN A 9 19.80 1.61 -23.48
CA GLN A 9 18.81 2.55 -22.94
C GLN A 9 17.66 1.82 -22.24
N GLN A 10 17.21 0.70 -22.81
CA GLN A 10 16.17 -0.10 -22.14
C GLN A 10 16.66 -0.69 -20.81
N ALA A 11 17.94 -1.06 -20.70
CA ALA A 11 18.50 -1.52 -19.44
C ALA A 11 18.47 -0.42 -18.38
N LEU A 12 18.92 0.79 -18.72
CA LEU A 12 18.89 1.95 -17.83
C LEU A 12 17.46 2.35 -17.42
N ASP A 13 16.53 2.31 -18.37
CA ASP A 13 15.12 2.68 -18.13
C ASP A 13 14.39 1.67 -17.24
N ASN A 14 14.83 0.42 -17.21
CA ASN A 14 14.25 -0.62 -16.35
C ASN A 14 15.01 -0.84 -15.03
N MET A 15 16.09 -0.10 -14.77
CA MET A 15 16.79 -0.18 -13.47
C MET A 15 15.93 0.39 -12.35
N SER A 16 15.99 -0.26 -11.19
CA SER A 16 15.34 0.23 -9.96
C SER A 16 16.16 1.31 -9.24
N THR A 17 17.47 1.36 -9.52
CA THR A 17 18.38 2.41 -9.07
C THR A 17 18.12 3.69 -9.86
N ALA A 18 18.01 4.82 -9.18
CA ALA A 18 17.93 6.10 -9.86
C ALA A 18 19.29 6.46 -10.44
N VAL A 19 19.30 6.74 -11.74
CA VAL A 19 20.52 7.06 -12.52
C VAL A 19 20.38 8.43 -13.13
N LEU A 20 21.35 9.30 -12.85
CA LEU A 20 21.51 10.61 -13.47
C LEU A 20 22.89 10.69 -14.13
N VAL A 21 22.98 11.37 -15.28
CA VAL A 21 24.27 11.65 -15.94
C VAL A 21 24.40 13.16 -16.09
N PHE A 22 25.55 13.66 -15.65
CA PHE A 22 25.95 15.05 -15.80
C PHE A 22 27.09 15.18 -16.78
N ASP A 23 27.06 16.19 -17.62
CA ASP A 23 28.14 16.51 -18.54
C ASP A 23 29.34 17.17 -17.83
N HIS A 24 30.37 17.48 -18.60
CA HIS A 24 31.56 18.18 -18.10
C HIS A 24 31.30 19.57 -17.52
N SER A 25 30.16 20.20 -17.86
CA SER A 25 29.71 21.47 -17.31
C SER A 25 28.79 21.27 -16.08
N GLN A 26 28.73 20.03 -15.56
CA GLN A 26 27.88 19.62 -14.44
C GLN A 26 26.40 19.86 -14.67
N GLN A 27 25.97 19.83 -15.95
CA GLN A 27 24.57 19.95 -16.33
C GLN A 27 23.96 18.54 -16.53
N LEU A 28 22.74 18.34 -16.07
CA LEU A 28 22.01 17.07 -16.22
C LEU A 28 21.70 16.81 -17.70
N VAL A 29 22.21 15.72 -18.26
CA VAL A 29 21.99 15.30 -19.65
C VAL A 29 21.12 14.05 -19.77
N TYR A 30 21.02 13.25 -18.72
CA TYR A 30 20.17 12.06 -18.68
C TYR A 30 19.65 11.78 -17.27
N MET A 31 18.45 11.24 -17.20
CA MET A 31 17.77 10.80 -16.00
C MET A 31 16.87 9.62 -16.34
N ASN A 32 16.99 8.50 -15.62
CA ASN A 32 16.13 7.34 -15.85
C ASN A 32 14.79 7.47 -15.11
N PRO A 33 13.77 6.62 -15.44
CA PRO A 33 12.46 6.66 -14.79
C PRO A 33 12.51 6.48 -13.26
N ALA A 34 13.47 5.70 -12.73
CA ALA A 34 13.61 5.56 -11.29
C ALA A 34 14.01 6.87 -10.61
N ALA A 35 14.85 7.68 -11.25
CA ALA A 35 15.21 9.01 -10.77
C ALA A 35 14.04 9.99 -10.90
N GLU A 36 13.23 9.93 -11.97
CA GLU A 36 12.01 10.74 -12.10
C GLU A 36 11.05 10.51 -10.92
N VAL A 37 10.95 9.26 -10.45
CA VAL A 37 10.12 8.91 -9.28
C VAL A 37 10.67 9.50 -7.98
N ILE A 38 12.01 9.45 -7.77
CA ILE A 38 12.64 10.03 -6.57
C ILE A 38 12.46 11.54 -6.54
N PHE A 39 12.78 12.23 -7.62
CA PHE A 39 12.72 13.68 -7.70
C PHE A 39 11.31 14.22 -7.99
N GLN A 40 10.33 13.35 -8.28
CA GLN A 40 8.93 13.70 -8.62
C GLN A 40 8.82 14.66 -9.80
N VAL A 41 9.74 14.57 -10.74
CA VAL A 41 9.84 15.48 -11.88
C VAL A 41 10.24 14.68 -13.12
N SER A 42 9.71 15.03 -14.30
CA SER A 42 10.09 14.36 -15.54
C SER A 42 11.44 14.85 -16.06
N GLN A 43 12.21 13.95 -16.66
CA GLN A 43 13.49 14.25 -17.31
C GLN A 43 13.41 15.50 -18.20
N LYS A 44 12.40 15.58 -19.07
CA LYS A 44 12.23 16.69 -20.02
C LYS A 44 12.18 18.07 -19.35
N ARG A 45 11.75 18.12 -18.09
CA ARG A 45 11.57 19.40 -17.36
C ARG A 45 12.86 19.88 -16.70
N ILE A 46 13.77 18.97 -16.37
CA ILE A 46 14.97 19.29 -15.57
C ILE A 46 16.29 19.04 -16.31
N LEU A 47 16.27 18.57 -17.57
CA LEU A 47 17.47 18.53 -18.40
C LEU A 47 18.14 19.92 -18.44
N GLY A 48 19.45 19.97 -18.33
CA GLY A 48 20.25 21.19 -18.27
C GLY A 48 20.29 21.86 -16.89
N THR A 49 19.66 21.27 -15.86
CA THR A 49 19.81 21.74 -14.46
C THR A 49 21.17 21.35 -13.91
N SER A 50 21.81 22.24 -13.14
CA SER A 50 23.11 21.96 -12.54
C SER A 50 23.03 20.93 -11.41
N ALA A 51 24.10 20.17 -11.20
CA ALA A 51 24.24 19.25 -10.08
C ALA A 51 24.06 19.94 -8.72
N GLU A 52 24.57 21.18 -8.60
CA GLU A 52 24.41 22.00 -7.39
C GLU A 52 22.94 22.25 -7.05
N HIS A 53 22.10 22.49 -8.05
CA HIS A 53 20.66 22.72 -7.83
C HIS A 53 19.92 21.44 -7.48
N LEU A 54 20.27 20.31 -8.11
CA LEU A 54 19.59 19.01 -7.87
C LEU A 54 20.01 18.36 -6.57
N LEU A 55 21.25 18.57 -6.12
CA LEU A 55 21.79 18.05 -4.86
C LEU A 55 21.80 19.12 -3.76
N ALA A 56 21.15 20.26 -4.01
CA ALA A 56 20.95 21.32 -3.01
C ALA A 56 20.25 20.72 -1.78
N GLY A 57 20.76 21.04 -0.58
CA GLY A 57 20.25 20.47 0.67
C GLY A 57 21.18 19.45 1.32
N SER A 58 22.16 18.91 0.59
CA SER A 58 23.23 18.08 1.17
C SER A 58 24.62 18.61 0.77
N SER A 59 25.26 19.33 1.68
CA SER A 59 26.64 19.80 1.48
C SER A 59 27.63 18.64 1.30
N GLU A 60 27.35 17.48 1.90
CA GLU A 60 28.20 16.29 1.82
C GLU A 60 28.13 15.64 0.43
N LEU A 61 26.93 15.53 -0.17
CA LEU A 61 26.77 15.02 -1.53
C LEU A 61 27.48 15.89 -2.56
N MET A 62 27.37 17.22 -2.45
CA MET A 62 28.07 18.14 -3.33
C MET A 62 29.59 18.10 -3.14
N ALA A 63 30.08 17.97 -1.91
CA ALA A 63 31.51 17.82 -1.65
C ALA A 63 32.05 16.55 -2.29
N SER A 64 31.31 15.43 -2.23
CA SER A 64 31.70 14.16 -2.84
C SER A 64 31.60 14.17 -4.35
N PHE A 65 30.57 14.81 -4.92
CA PHE A 65 30.49 15.06 -6.34
C PHE A 65 31.73 15.85 -6.85
N THR A 66 32.09 16.94 -6.16
CA THR A 66 33.23 17.77 -6.50
C THR A 66 34.56 17.00 -6.36
N ARG A 67 34.70 16.18 -5.32
CA ARG A 67 35.87 15.29 -5.15
C ARG A 67 35.97 14.28 -6.29
N ALA A 68 34.85 13.66 -6.70
CA ALA A 68 34.83 12.71 -7.81
C ALA A 68 35.28 13.37 -9.13
N VAL A 69 34.78 14.58 -9.41
CA VAL A 69 35.21 15.36 -10.59
C VAL A 69 36.69 15.69 -10.53
N LYS A 70 37.22 16.13 -9.37
CA LYS A 70 38.61 16.58 -9.21
C LYS A 70 39.60 15.45 -9.28
N HIS A 71 39.28 14.30 -8.68
CA HIS A 71 40.23 13.18 -8.55
C HIS A 71 40.03 12.09 -9.61
N GLY A 72 38.95 12.14 -10.39
CA GLY A 72 38.59 11.12 -11.36
C GLY A 72 38.38 9.74 -10.72
N ALA A 73 37.91 9.69 -9.48
CA ALA A 73 37.70 8.47 -8.72
C ALA A 73 36.26 8.34 -8.27
N GLN A 74 35.80 7.11 -8.10
CA GLN A 74 34.47 6.82 -7.59
C GLN A 74 34.39 7.14 -6.09
N TYR A 75 33.31 7.77 -5.69
CA TYR A 75 32.97 8.03 -4.29
C TYR A 75 31.55 7.55 -3.98
N THR A 76 31.37 6.95 -2.82
CA THR A 76 30.06 6.50 -2.33
C THR A 76 29.81 7.10 -0.96
N GLU A 77 28.70 7.81 -0.84
CA GLU A 77 28.18 8.32 0.43
C GLU A 77 26.95 7.50 0.84
N ARG A 78 26.91 7.07 2.10
CA ARG A 78 25.80 6.24 2.63
C ARG A 78 24.99 7.01 3.64
N GLU A 79 23.69 6.65 3.72
CA GLU A 79 22.73 7.17 4.70
C GLU A 79 22.63 8.71 4.69
N GLN A 80 22.80 9.33 3.51
CA GLN A 80 22.71 10.77 3.35
C GLN A 80 21.26 11.25 3.21
N GLN A 81 21.00 12.45 3.71
CA GLN A 81 19.71 13.11 3.55
C GLN A 81 19.70 13.91 2.24
N LEU A 82 18.76 13.59 1.36
CA LEU A 82 18.46 14.36 0.15
C LEU A 82 17.17 15.15 0.38
N ASP A 83 17.26 16.47 0.28
CA ASP A 83 16.08 17.34 0.34
C ASP A 83 15.39 17.37 -1.02
N LEU A 84 14.13 16.94 -1.04
CA LEU A 84 13.30 16.92 -2.24
C LEU A 84 12.39 18.16 -2.31
N PRO A 85 11.88 18.51 -3.49
CA PRO A 85 10.82 19.50 -3.62
C PRO A 85 9.67 19.22 -2.64
N GLU A 86 8.99 20.26 -2.17
CA GLU A 86 7.91 20.20 -1.17
C GLU A 86 8.36 19.87 0.29
N GLY A 87 9.68 19.98 0.58
CA GLY A 87 10.21 19.81 1.93
C GLY A 87 10.29 18.36 2.43
N LYS A 88 10.15 17.38 1.54
CA LYS A 88 10.33 15.97 1.86
C LYS A 88 11.82 15.63 1.92
N LYS A 89 12.24 14.93 2.98
CA LYS A 89 13.60 14.41 3.14
C LYS A 89 13.63 12.91 2.83
N LEU A 90 14.64 12.48 2.11
CA LEU A 90 14.83 11.07 1.74
C LEU A 90 16.22 10.61 2.16
N THR A 91 16.32 9.50 2.88
CA THR A 91 17.60 8.87 3.19
C THR A 91 18.07 8.01 2.03
N ILE A 92 19.26 8.31 1.49
CA ILE A 92 19.79 7.67 0.29
C ILE A 92 21.24 7.20 0.48
N ASP A 93 21.60 6.18 -0.29
CA ASP A 93 23.00 5.92 -0.65
C ASP A 93 23.24 6.50 -2.04
N CYS A 94 24.30 7.26 -2.20
CA CYS A 94 24.64 7.95 -3.44
C CYS A 94 26.06 7.61 -3.88
N THR A 95 26.21 7.14 -5.12
CA THR A 95 27.50 6.81 -5.71
C THR A 95 27.77 7.72 -6.90
N PHE A 96 28.94 8.34 -6.92
CA PHE A 96 29.45 9.22 -7.98
C PHE A 96 30.54 8.50 -8.75
N THR A 97 30.31 8.17 -10.02
CA THR A 97 31.23 7.44 -10.88
C THR A 97 31.66 8.32 -12.06
N PRO A 98 32.93 8.73 -12.16
CA PRO A 98 33.42 9.47 -13.31
C PRO A 98 33.39 8.61 -14.58
N LEU A 99 32.88 9.14 -15.68
CA LEU A 99 32.85 8.50 -16.98
C LEU A 99 33.94 9.14 -17.86
N PHE A 100 34.88 8.33 -18.32
CA PHE A 100 35.95 8.76 -19.19
C PHE A 100 35.65 8.33 -20.63
N GLU A 101 35.43 9.29 -21.53
CA GLU A 101 35.34 9.03 -22.95
C GLU A 101 36.67 9.41 -23.63
N PRO A 102 37.19 8.60 -24.55
CA PRO A 102 38.42 8.91 -25.28
C PRO A 102 38.30 10.23 -26.03
N GLY A 103 39.09 11.24 -25.65
CA GLY A 103 39.08 12.57 -26.26
C GLY A 103 37.95 13.51 -25.80
N ALA A 104 37.07 13.10 -24.90
CA ALA A 104 36.02 13.91 -24.32
C ALA A 104 36.38 14.41 -22.91
N LYS A 105 35.64 15.44 -22.46
CA LYS A 105 35.72 15.91 -21.08
C LYS A 105 35.00 14.94 -20.16
N LEU A 106 35.41 14.90 -18.90
CA LEU A 106 34.83 14.04 -17.86
C LEU A 106 33.32 14.27 -17.68
N SER A 107 32.52 13.24 -17.83
CA SER A 107 31.12 13.20 -17.45
C SER A 107 30.95 12.47 -16.10
N MET A 108 29.82 12.65 -15.41
CA MET A 108 29.58 12.04 -14.10
C MET A 108 28.30 11.22 -14.12
N LEU A 109 28.41 9.95 -13.79
CA LEU A 109 27.28 9.08 -13.47
C LEU A 109 26.97 9.18 -11.97
N VAL A 110 25.72 9.42 -11.62
CA VAL A 110 25.23 9.47 -10.24
C VAL A 110 24.15 8.41 -10.06
N GLU A 111 24.42 7.48 -9.16
CA GLU A 111 23.50 6.42 -8.78
C GLU A 111 22.93 6.72 -7.39
N ILE A 112 21.62 6.73 -7.27
CA ILE A 112 20.91 7.00 -6.01
C ILE A 112 20.03 5.79 -5.65
N ASN A 113 20.30 5.22 -4.49
CA ASN A 113 19.51 4.16 -3.90
C ASN A 113 18.75 4.69 -2.68
N SER A 114 17.43 4.65 -2.70
CA SER A 114 16.62 5.03 -1.54
C SER A 114 16.60 3.91 -0.51
N LEU A 115 17.16 4.17 0.67
CA LEU A 115 17.12 3.25 1.82
C LEU A 115 15.72 3.02 2.34
N GLU A 116 14.87 4.04 2.28
CA GLU A 116 13.46 3.92 2.67
C GLU A 116 12.72 2.93 1.78
N ARG A 117 13.04 2.93 0.46
CA ARG A 117 12.44 1.97 -0.48
C ARG A 117 12.83 0.53 -0.14
N HIS A 118 14.10 0.26 0.12
CA HIS A 118 14.56 -1.09 0.50
C HIS A 118 13.98 -1.53 1.85
N LYS A 119 14.01 -0.67 2.86
CA LYS A 119 13.39 -0.93 4.17
C LYS A 119 11.88 -1.18 4.03
N ARG A 120 11.20 -0.42 3.15
CA ARG A 120 9.78 -0.60 2.88
C ARG A 120 9.50 -1.95 2.22
N ILE A 121 10.22 -2.30 1.15
CA ILE A 121 10.05 -3.59 0.44
C ILE A 121 10.29 -4.76 1.40
N SER A 122 11.40 -4.76 2.16
CA SER A 122 11.69 -5.82 3.14
C SER A 122 10.62 -5.90 4.22
N ARG A 123 10.07 -4.77 4.69
CA ARG A 123 8.98 -4.74 5.67
C ARG A 123 7.69 -5.27 5.07
N GLU A 124 7.35 -4.90 3.84
CA GLU A 124 6.18 -5.40 3.10
C GLU A 124 6.26 -6.91 2.90
N GLU A 125 7.40 -7.44 2.46
CA GLU A 125 7.62 -8.89 2.29
C GLU A 125 7.52 -9.64 3.62
N ALA A 126 8.08 -9.10 4.69
CA ALA A 126 7.97 -9.69 6.03
C ALA A 126 6.51 -9.70 6.51
N LEU A 127 5.76 -8.60 6.32
CA LEU A 127 4.34 -8.51 6.66
C LEU A 127 3.49 -9.46 5.84
N ILE A 128 3.72 -9.57 4.53
CA ILE A 128 3.01 -10.51 3.65
C ILE A 128 3.27 -11.95 4.08
N THR A 129 4.53 -12.30 4.33
CA THR A 129 4.92 -13.66 4.75
C THR A 129 4.31 -14.00 6.11
N GLN A 130 4.41 -13.12 7.08
CA GLN A 130 3.83 -13.31 8.41
C GLN A 130 2.30 -13.41 8.35
N HIS A 131 1.64 -12.61 7.51
CA HIS A 131 0.20 -12.68 7.30
C HIS A 131 -0.22 -14.03 6.71
N HIS A 132 0.54 -14.56 5.74
CA HIS A 132 0.29 -15.89 5.16
C HIS A 132 0.42 -17.01 6.21
N LEU A 133 1.45 -16.98 7.03
CA LEU A 133 1.64 -17.97 8.11
C LEU A 133 0.50 -17.90 9.12
N THR A 134 0.17 -16.70 9.62
CA THR A 134 -0.94 -16.49 10.56
C THR A 134 -2.26 -16.97 9.99
N LYS A 135 -2.56 -16.65 8.71
CA LYS A 135 -3.78 -17.10 8.02
C LYS A 135 -3.86 -18.63 7.89
N THR A 136 -2.74 -19.29 7.63
CA THR A 136 -2.68 -20.76 7.52
C THR A 136 -2.99 -21.43 8.87
N VAL A 137 -2.35 -20.97 9.95
CA VAL A 137 -2.60 -21.46 11.31
C VAL A 137 -4.05 -21.20 11.73
N MET A 138 -4.54 -19.99 11.52
CA MET A 138 -5.93 -19.61 11.84
C MET A 138 -6.96 -20.44 11.05
N ARG A 139 -6.64 -20.81 9.80
CA ARG A 139 -7.51 -21.68 8.99
C ARG A 139 -7.59 -23.09 9.56
N GLY A 140 -6.45 -23.66 9.99
CA GLY A 140 -6.41 -24.97 10.66
C GLY A 140 -7.26 -24.96 11.94
N LEU A 141 -7.01 -23.99 12.81
CA LEU A 141 -7.78 -23.81 14.05
C LEU A 141 -9.28 -23.63 13.80
N ALA A 142 -9.64 -22.87 12.75
CA ALA A 142 -11.05 -22.65 12.43
C ALA A 142 -11.75 -23.93 11.96
N HIS A 143 -11.08 -24.79 11.21
CA HIS A 143 -11.64 -26.09 10.85
C HIS A 143 -11.85 -26.95 12.09
N GLU A 144 -10.89 -26.97 13.02
CA GLU A 144 -10.99 -27.72 14.27
C GLU A 144 -12.07 -27.17 15.23
N ILE A 145 -12.34 -25.85 15.21
CA ILE A 145 -13.40 -25.23 16.02
C ILE A 145 -14.78 -25.40 15.35
N ASN A 146 -14.87 -25.30 14.03
CA ASN A 146 -16.14 -25.47 13.32
C ASN A 146 -16.70 -26.89 13.45
N ASN A 147 -15.85 -27.90 13.57
CA ASN A 147 -16.28 -29.28 13.73
C ASN A 147 -17.09 -29.50 15.02
N PRO A 148 -16.60 -29.18 16.24
CA PRO A 148 -17.40 -29.31 17.46
C PRO A 148 -18.61 -28.39 17.48
N LEU A 149 -18.51 -27.16 16.94
CA LEU A 149 -19.68 -26.27 16.86
C LEU A 149 -20.79 -26.85 15.97
N GLY A 150 -20.40 -27.48 14.84
CA GLY A 150 -21.35 -28.20 13.99
C GLY A 150 -22.01 -29.38 14.69
N GLY A 151 -21.23 -30.12 15.50
CA GLY A 151 -21.74 -31.21 16.34
C GLY A 151 -22.73 -30.72 17.40
N LEU A 152 -22.36 -29.67 18.15
CA LEU A 152 -23.23 -29.06 19.17
C LEU A 152 -24.55 -28.56 18.55
N ARG A 153 -24.47 -27.84 17.43
CA ARG A 153 -25.64 -27.35 16.69
C ARG A 153 -26.54 -28.50 16.23
N GLY A 154 -25.94 -29.55 15.64
CA GLY A 154 -26.68 -30.74 15.20
C GLY A 154 -27.38 -31.48 16.33
N ALA A 155 -26.68 -31.68 17.47
CA ALA A 155 -27.25 -32.30 18.66
C ALA A 155 -28.43 -31.46 19.22
N ALA A 156 -28.25 -30.13 19.32
CA ALA A 156 -29.33 -29.23 19.78
C ALA A 156 -30.55 -29.27 18.86
N GLN A 157 -30.34 -29.34 17.53
CA GLN A 157 -31.44 -29.45 16.55
C GLN A 157 -32.18 -30.78 16.63
N LEU A 158 -31.50 -31.89 16.92
CA LEU A 158 -32.16 -33.18 17.13
C LEU A 158 -32.93 -33.18 18.45
N LEU A 159 -32.35 -32.64 19.50
CA LEU A 159 -33.03 -32.53 20.81
C LEU A 159 -34.27 -31.64 20.73
N GLU A 160 -34.22 -30.52 20.00
CA GLU A 160 -35.35 -29.62 19.79
C GLU A 160 -36.56 -30.31 19.15
N LYS A 161 -36.30 -31.27 18.23
CA LYS A 161 -37.36 -32.08 17.60
C LYS A 161 -38.05 -33.07 18.55
N GLU A 162 -37.29 -33.63 19.48
CA GLU A 162 -37.78 -34.63 20.46
C GLU A 162 -38.44 -33.99 21.66
N LEU A 163 -38.15 -32.75 22.00
CA LEU A 163 -38.71 -32.04 23.12
C LEU A 163 -40.16 -31.62 22.85
N SER A 164 -41.10 -32.01 23.73
CA SER A 164 -42.50 -31.54 23.66
C SER A 164 -42.71 -30.26 24.44
N ASP A 165 -41.88 -29.96 25.42
CA ASP A 165 -41.93 -28.78 26.28
C ASP A 165 -41.37 -27.57 25.56
N LYS A 166 -42.21 -26.49 25.40
CA LYS A 166 -41.81 -25.24 24.76
C LYS A 166 -40.71 -24.52 25.53
N GLY A 167 -40.68 -24.58 26.87
CA GLY A 167 -39.64 -23.96 27.68
C GLY A 167 -38.26 -24.58 27.44
N LEU A 168 -38.23 -25.92 27.29
CA LEU A 168 -36.94 -26.62 26.99
C LEU A 168 -36.48 -26.36 25.55
N ARG A 169 -37.38 -26.13 24.60
CA ARG A 169 -37.02 -25.71 23.21
C ARG A 169 -36.35 -24.35 23.15
N GLU A 170 -36.68 -23.46 24.09
CA GLU A 170 -36.03 -22.15 24.18
C GLU A 170 -34.50 -22.33 24.45
N TYR A 171 -34.11 -23.26 25.33
CA TYR A 171 -32.69 -23.51 25.56
C TYR A 171 -31.97 -24.10 24.36
N THR A 172 -32.60 -25.02 23.61
CA THR A 172 -32.00 -25.55 22.39
C THR A 172 -31.86 -24.47 21.32
N GLY A 173 -32.82 -23.56 21.22
CA GLY A 173 -32.75 -22.37 20.36
C GLY A 173 -31.56 -21.50 20.70
N ILE A 174 -31.31 -21.19 21.97
CA ILE A 174 -30.15 -20.42 22.43
C ILE A 174 -28.83 -21.11 22.04
N ILE A 175 -28.72 -22.43 22.21
CA ILE A 175 -27.52 -23.19 21.84
C ILE A 175 -27.25 -23.09 20.33
N ILE A 176 -28.29 -23.21 19.49
CA ILE A 176 -28.18 -23.13 18.05
C ILE A 176 -27.75 -21.71 17.63
N GLU A 177 -28.38 -20.67 18.19
CA GLU A 177 -28.05 -19.27 17.90
C GLU A 177 -26.60 -18.92 18.30
N GLU A 178 -26.13 -19.35 19.47
CA GLU A 178 -24.76 -19.11 19.90
C GLU A 178 -23.73 -19.92 19.07
N ALA A 179 -24.03 -21.15 18.68
CA ALA A 179 -23.19 -21.91 17.76
C ALA A 179 -23.07 -21.20 16.39
N ASP A 180 -24.19 -20.71 15.82
CA ASP A 180 -24.21 -19.96 14.58
C ASP A 180 -23.47 -18.61 14.71
N ARG A 181 -23.58 -17.95 15.84
CA ARG A 181 -22.85 -16.72 16.16
C ARG A 181 -21.34 -16.95 16.20
N LEU A 182 -20.89 -18.01 16.88
CA LEU A 182 -19.46 -18.36 16.93
C LEU A 182 -18.90 -18.74 15.55
N GLN A 183 -19.66 -19.49 14.73
CA GLN A 183 -19.26 -19.80 13.35
C GLN A 183 -19.13 -18.54 12.48
N LYS A 184 -20.08 -17.59 12.61
CA LYS A 184 -20.01 -16.29 11.91
C LYS A 184 -18.78 -15.47 12.36
N LEU A 185 -18.48 -15.49 13.66
CA LEU A 185 -17.33 -14.78 14.20
C LEU A 185 -16.02 -15.38 13.69
N LEU A 186 -15.92 -16.70 13.66
CA LEU A 186 -14.77 -17.43 13.13
C LEU A 186 -14.57 -17.18 11.62
N SER A 187 -15.65 -17.17 10.85
CA SER A 187 -15.63 -16.83 9.43
C SER A 187 -15.15 -15.39 9.18
N ARG A 188 -15.48 -14.45 10.08
CA ARG A 188 -14.97 -13.08 10.01
C ARG A 188 -13.46 -13.00 10.29
N ILE A 189 -12.96 -13.79 11.25
CA ILE A 189 -11.52 -13.85 11.59
C ILE A 189 -10.68 -14.32 10.39
N LEU A 190 -11.18 -15.34 9.68
CA LEU A 190 -10.50 -15.91 8.51
C LEU A 190 -10.50 -15.01 7.28
N GLY A 191 -11.41 -14.02 7.26
CA GLY A 191 -11.64 -13.22 6.08
C GLY A 191 -12.31 -14.00 4.94
N PRO A 192 -12.50 -13.38 3.78
CA PRO A 192 -13.14 -14.04 2.64
C PRO A 192 -12.30 -15.20 2.13
N ASN A 193 -12.87 -16.40 2.19
CA ASN A 193 -12.23 -17.64 1.74
C ASN A 193 -12.54 -17.97 0.27
N LYS A 194 -13.32 -17.11 -0.40
CA LYS A 194 -13.74 -17.30 -1.78
C LYS A 194 -12.68 -16.73 -2.73
N ILE A 195 -12.40 -17.47 -3.80
CA ILE A 195 -11.62 -16.96 -4.93
C ILE A 195 -12.31 -15.69 -5.44
N PRO A 196 -11.57 -14.57 -5.58
CA PRO A 196 -12.16 -13.31 -6.05
C PRO A 196 -12.83 -13.48 -7.41
N LYS A 197 -14.06 -13.05 -7.54
CA LYS A 197 -14.79 -12.98 -8.82
C LYS A 197 -14.52 -11.60 -9.44
N LYS A 198 -13.35 -11.48 -10.08
CA LYS A 198 -12.90 -10.21 -10.64
C LYS A 198 -13.67 -9.87 -11.91
N LYS A 199 -13.98 -8.59 -12.09
CA LYS A 199 -14.55 -7.97 -13.30
C LYS A 199 -14.06 -6.51 -13.40
N TYR A 200 -14.19 -5.90 -14.55
CA TYR A 200 -13.86 -4.49 -14.72
C TYR A 200 -14.89 -3.62 -14.01
N ILE A 201 -14.43 -2.76 -13.10
CA ILE A 201 -15.26 -1.95 -12.20
C ILE A 201 -14.71 -0.53 -12.15
N ASN A 202 -15.60 0.45 -12.26
CA ASN A 202 -15.29 1.83 -11.98
C ASN A 202 -15.12 2.05 -10.46
N ILE A 203 -13.91 2.39 -10.06
CA ILE A 203 -13.57 2.57 -8.65
C ILE A 203 -14.35 3.72 -8.00
N HIS A 204 -14.68 4.76 -8.74
CA HIS A 204 -15.42 5.91 -8.21
C HIS A 204 -16.86 5.56 -7.89
N GLU A 205 -17.52 4.73 -8.71
CA GLU A 205 -18.87 4.22 -8.41
C GLU A 205 -18.88 3.37 -7.14
N LEU A 206 -17.85 2.54 -6.97
CA LEU A 206 -17.68 1.73 -5.76
C LEU A 206 -17.50 2.63 -4.52
N LEU A 207 -16.67 3.67 -4.58
CA LEU A 207 -16.49 4.62 -3.50
C LEU A 207 -17.76 5.41 -3.17
N HIS A 208 -18.57 5.77 -4.18
CA HIS A 208 -19.89 6.35 -3.97
C HIS A 208 -20.85 5.40 -3.24
N HIS A 209 -20.79 4.09 -3.58
CA HIS A 209 -21.59 3.08 -2.87
C HIS A 209 -21.17 2.97 -1.40
N VAL A 210 -19.86 2.91 -1.12
CA VAL A 210 -19.32 2.91 0.25
C VAL A 210 -19.78 4.12 1.04
N ARG A 211 -19.74 5.33 0.45
CA ARG A 211 -20.25 6.53 1.12
C ARG A 211 -21.72 6.39 1.49
N LYS A 212 -22.57 5.88 0.59
CA LYS A 212 -24.01 5.67 0.87
C LYS A 212 -24.20 4.76 2.07
N LEU A 213 -23.47 3.65 2.15
CA LEU A 213 -23.56 2.71 3.26
C LEU A 213 -23.16 3.36 4.59
N VAL A 214 -22.05 4.09 4.61
CA VAL A 214 -21.55 4.75 5.83
C VAL A 214 -22.47 5.90 6.26
N SER A 215 -23.08 6.64 5.31
CA SER A 215 -23.99 7.73 5.62
C SER A 215 -25.28 7.28 6.33
N VAL A 216 -25.69 6.03 6.14
CA VAL A 216 -26.83 5.44 6.87
C VAL A 216 -26.42 5.08 8.30
N GLU A 217 -25.17 4.63 8.49
CA GLU A 217 -24.65 4.21 9.80
C GLU A 217 -24.24 5.38 10.69
N SER A 218 -23.81 6.49 10.09
CA SER A 218 -23.27 7.66 10.81
C SER A 218 -23.62 8.96 10.11
N THR A 219 -24.49 9.75 10.73
CA THR A 219 -24.99 11.03 10.19
C THR A 219 -24.09 12.24 10.50
N GLY A 220 -23.13 12.09 11.41
CA GLY A 220 -22.27 13.20 11.89
C GLY A 220 -20.98 13.39 11.13
N VAL A 221 -20.58 12.45 10.24
CA VAL A 221 -19.33 12.50 9.51
C VAL A 221 -19.50 13.11 8.14
N THR A 222 -18.59 14.02 7.77
CA THR A 222 -18.55 14.61 6.42
C THR A 222 -17.57 13.83 5.55
N ILE A 223 -18.07 13.15 4.50
CA ILE A 223 -17.21 12.46 3.52
C ILE A 223 -17.09 13.32 2.26
N LYS A 224 -15.86 13.72 1.92
CA LYS A 224 -15.50 14.46 0.71
C LYS A 224 -14.77 13.58 -0.28
N PHE A 225 -14.90 13.89 -1.57
CA PHE A 225 -14.19 13.21 -2.66
C PHE A 225 -13.15 14.12 -3.28
N ASP A 226 -12.01 13.55 -3.62
CA ASP A 226 -10.92 14.18 -4.41
C ASP A 226 -10.42 13.14 -5.42
N TYR A 227 -11.15 13.04 -6.54
CA TYR A 227 -10.97 11.99 -7.52
C TYR A 227 -10.09 12.41 -8.70
N ASP A 228 -9.31 11.45 -9.17
CA ASP A 228 -8.61 11.49 -10.44
C ASP A 228 -9.48 10.78 -11.51
N PRO A 229 -10.12 11.53 -12.43
CA PRO A 229 -11.01 10.94 -13.42
C PRO A 229 -10.29 10.11 -14.50
N SER A 230 -8.96 10.14 -14.54
CA SER A 230 -8.17 9.40 -15.51
C SER A 230 -7.96 7.94 -15.16
N ILE A 231 -8.42 7.49 -13.97
CA ILE A 231 -8.32 6.09 -13.55
C ILE A 231 -9.31 5.25 -14.36
N PRO A 232 -8.86 4.27 -15.17
CA PRO A 232 -9.73 3.37 -15.90
C PRO A 232 -10.43 2.39 -14.96
N GLU A 233 -11.30 1.56 -15.52
CA GLU A 233 -11.88 0.43 -14.78
C GLU A 233 -10.79 -0.53 -14.30
N LEU A 234 -10.91 -1.01 -13.06
CA LEU A 234 -9.98 -1.92 -12.44
C LEU A 234 -10.53 -3.35 -12.46
N TYR A 235 -9.68 -4.34 -12.73
CA TYR A 235 -10.06 -5.77 -12.72
C TYR A 235 -10.05 -6.32 -11.29
N ILE A 236 -11.21 -6.23 -10.62
CA ILE A 236 -11.38 -6.45 -9.17
C ILE A 236 -12.68 -7.17 -8.83
N ASP A 237 -12.74 -7.78 -7.64
CA ASP A 237 -13.98 -8.27 -7.03
C ASP A 237 -14.64 -7.13 -6.26
N GLN A 238 -15.79 -6.69 -6.75
CA GLN A 238 -16.55 -5.55 -6.22
C GLN A 238 -16.92 -5.72 -4.76
N ASP A 239 -17.48 -6.88 -4.39
CA ASP A 239 -18.00 -7.11 -3.04
C ASP A 239 -16.87 -7.16 -2.02
N GLN A 240 -15.77 -7.83 -2.37
CA GLN A 240 -14.57 -7.87 -1.52
C GLN A 240 -13.96 -6.47 -1.36
N LEU A 241 -13.84 -5.69 -2.44
CA LEU A 241 -13.25 -4.37 -2.35
C LEU A 241 -14.15 -3.39 -1.56
N ILE A 242 -15.47 -3.46 -1.73
CA ILE A 242 -16.42 -2.71 -0.87
C ILE A 242 -16.17 -3.07 0.60
N GLN A 243 -16.04 -4.34 0.95
CA GLN A 243 -15.77 -4.79 2.31
C GLN A 243 -14.45 -4.22 2.85
N ALA A 244 -13.37 -4.27 2.06
CA ALA A 244 -12.07 -3.74 2.47
C ALA A 244 -12.14 -2.23 2.76
N ILE A 245 -12.72 -1.45 1.83
CA ILE A 245 -12.82 0.00 1.98
C ILE A 245 -13.77 0.36 3.12
N LEU A 246 -14.91 -0.34 3.29
CA LEU A 246 -15.83 -0.14 4.41
C LEU A 246 -15.12 -0.34 5.77
N ASN A 247 -14.28 -1.36 5.89
CA ASN A 247 -13.52 -1.61 7.12
C ASN A 247 -12.60 -0.43 7.46
N ILE A 248 -11.93 0.13 6.46
CA ILE A 248 -11.05 1.30 6.64
C ILE A 248 -11.86 2.55 6.95
N VAL A 249 -12.94 2.81 6.19
CA VAL A 249 -13.77 4.00 6.41
C VAL A 249 -14.48 3.95 7.76
N ARG A 250 -14.99 2.79 8.20
CA ARG A 250 -15.56 2.62 9.54
C ARG A 250 -14.54 2.89 10.64
N ASN A 251 -13.29 2.48 10.46
CA ASN A 251 -12.22 2.82 11.40
C ASN A 251 -11.99 4.34 11.47
N ALA A 252 -12.03 5.03 10.34
CA ALA A 252 -11.93 6.49 10.26
C ALA A 252 -13.12 7.20 10.95
N VAL A 253 -14.36 6.72 10.71
CA VAL A 253 -15.57 7.22 11.40
C VAL A 253 -15.45 7.05 12.91
N GLN A 254 -15.01 5.90 13.36
CA GLN A 254 -14.82 5.62 14.78
C GLN A 254 -13.69 6.43 15.39
N ALA A 255 -12.58 6.69 14.65
CA ALA A 255 -11.47 7.50 15.13
C ALA A 255 -11.88 8.97 15.34
N THR A 256 -12.82 9.45 14.56
CA THR A 256 -13.36 10.81 14.65
C THR A 256 -14.59 10.91 15.56
N ASN A 257 -14.91 9.86 16.34
CA ASN A 257 -16.10 9.78 17.20
C ASN A 257 -17.39 10.15 16.48
N GLY A 258 -17.51 9.79 15.19
CA GLY A 258 -18.68 10.04 14.36
C GLY A 258 -18.94 11.51 13.99
N LYS A 259 -17.97 12.44 14.18
CA LYS A 259 -18.15 13.89 13.93
C LYS A 259 -17.00 14.51 13.11
N GLY A 260 -16.22 13.67 12.42
CA GLY A 260 -15.04 14.13 11.70
C GLY A 260 -15.25 14.38 10.22
N LYS A 261 -14.14 14.65 9.56
CA LYS A 261 -14.03 14.78 8.10
C LYS A 261 -13.20 13.62 7.56
N ILE A 262 -13.77 12.93 6.57
CA ILE A 262 -13.08 11.88 5.83
C ILE A 262 -12.96 12.31 4.37
N ILE A 263 -11.78 12.14 3.79
CA ILE A 263 -11.54 12.42 2.38
C ILE A 263 -11.22 11.07 1.69
N LEU A 264 -12.00 10.75 0.66
CA LEU A 264 -11.73 9.65 -0.24
C LEU A 264 -11.03 10.23 -1.48
N LYS A 265 -9.74 9.95 -1.62
CA LYS A 265 -8.90 10.50 -2.68
C LYS A 265 -8.42 9.38 -3.58
N THR A 266 -8.41 9.61 -4.90
CA THR A 266 -7.86 8.67 -5.87
C THR A 266 -6.79 9.31 -6.73
N ARG A 267 -5.72 8.60 -7.05
CA ARG A 267 -4.62 9.05 -7.93
C ARG A 267 -4.03 7.87 -8.69
N ILE A 268 -3.46 8.13 -9.84
CA ILE A 268 -2.61 7.17 -10.56
C ILE A 268 -1.18 7.29 -10.04
N GLY A 269 -0.59 6.16 -9.63
CA GLY A 269 0.84 6.04 -9.37
C GLY A 269 1.55 5.38 -10.55
N ARG A 270 2.79 5.79 -10.81
CA ARG A 270 3.64 5.23 -11.86
C ARG A 270 4.87 4.56 -11.25
N TYR A 271 5.32 3.47 -11.88
CA TYR A 271 6.51 2.72 -11.47
C TYR A 271 6.53 2.36 -9.99
N TYR A 272 5.39 1.83 -9.51
CA TYR A 272 5.22 1.47 -8.11
C TYR A 272 5.60 0.01 -7.87
N THR A 273 6.41 -0.26 -6.83
CA THR A 273 6.80 -1.62 -6.48
C THR A 273 5.89 -2.15 -5.37
N ILE A 274 5.25 -3.30 -5.61
CA ILE A 274 4.44 -4.03 -4.64
C ILE A 274 5.15 -5.36 -4.37
N GLY A 275 5.68 -5.56 -3.15
CA GLY A 275 6.58 -6.68 -2.86
C GLY A 275 7.79 -6.65 -3.79
N SER A 276 8.07 -7.74 -4.47
CA SER A 276 9.18 -7.86 -5.45
C SER A 276 8.83 -7.41 -6.87
N LYS A 277 7.54 -7.14 -7.17
CA LYS A 277 7.09 -6.83 -8.54
C LYS A 277 6.89 -5.32 -8.74
N GLN A 278 7.53 -4.78 -9.79
CA GLN A 278 7.31 -3.40 -10.23
C GLN A 278 6.14 -3.34 -11.21
N HIS A 279 5.20 -2.42 -10.94
CA HIS A 279 4.04 -2.16 -11.79
C HIS A 279 4.21 -0.80 -12.47
N LYS A 280 3.98 -0.74 -13.78
CA LYS A 280 4.04 0.52 -14.56
C LYS A 280 3.01 1.53 -14.07
N LEU A 281 1.81 1.05 -13.79
CA LEU A 281 0.70 1.87 -13.30
C LEU A 281 0.00 1.19 -12.12
N VAL A 282 -0.38 1.98 -11.14
CA VAL A 282 -1.20 1.55 -10.01
C VAL A 282 -2.30 2.57 -9.73
N ALA A 283 -3.45 2.09 -9.29
CA ALA A 283 -4.49 2.95 -8.72
C ALA A 283 -4.26 3.07 -7.21
N ARG A 284 -4.12 4.30 -6.73
CA ARG A 284 -4.01 4.62 -5.31
C ARG A 284 -5.31 5.22 -4.83
N ILE A 285 -5.85 4.66 -3.74
CA ILE A 285 -7.08 5.07 -3.08
C ILE A 285 -6.72 5.42 -1.64
N ASP A 286 -6.78 6.69 -1.30
CA ASP A 286 -6.49 7.17 0.05
C ASP A 286 -7.79 7.41 0.82
N VAL A 287 -7.88 6.88 2.02
CA VAL A 287 -8.88 7.22 3.04
C VAL A 287 -8.17 8.06 4.10
N ILE A 288 -8.51 9.34 4.17
CA ILE A 288 -7.84 10.31 5.05
C ILE A 288 -8.85 10.80 6.06
N ASP A 289 -8.57 10.66 7.35
CA ASP A 289 -9.38 11.20 8.44
C ASP A 289 -8.62 12.23 9.28
N ASN A 290 -9.37 13.07 9.98
CA ASN A 290 -8.86 14.07 10.89
C ASN A 290 -8.96 13.64 12.37
N GLY A 291 -8.82 12.36 12.64
CA GLY A 291 -8.82 11.78 13.97
C GLY A 291 -7.55 12.08 14.78
N PRO A 292 -7.44 11.52 15.99
CA PRO A 292 -6.32 11.79 16.91
C PRO A 292 -4.99 11.21 16.45
N GLY A 293 -4.98 10.41 15.37
CA GLY A 293 -3.80 9.69 14.92
C GLY A 293 -3.65 8.32 15.57
N ILE A 294 -2.62 7.59 15.14
CA ILE A 294 -2.25 6.27 15.63
C ILE A 294 -0.87 6.37 16.26
N PRO A 295 -0.67 5.92 17.51
CA PRO A 295 0.64 5.89 18.16
C PRO A 295 1.68 5.12 17.33
N ALA A 296 2.93 5.60 17.32
CA ALA A 296 3.99 5.04 16.48
C ALA A 296 4.28 3.55 16.77
N ASP A 297 4.18 3.13 18.03
CA ASP A 297 4.36 1.75 18.49
C ASP A 297 3.22 0.82 18.04
N MET A 298 2.09 1.38 17.65
CA MET A 298 0.92 0.66 17.13
C MET A 298 0.91 0.56 15.61
N LEU A 299 1.53 1.51 14.88
CA LEU A 299 1.47 1.57 13.40
C LEU A 299 1.90 0.25 12.73
N GLU A 300 2.89 -0.44 13.27
CA GLU A 300 3.34 -1.73 12.76
C GLU A 300 2.37 -2.88 13.05
N LYS A 301 1.55 -2.73 14.08
CA LYS A 301 0.70 -3.80 14.62
C LYS A 301 -0.77 -3.70 14.19
N ILE A 302 -1.20 -2.54 13.66
CA ILE A 302 -2.64 -2.30 13.34
C ILE A 302 -3.23 -3.28 12.34
N PHE A 303 -2.40 -3.93 11.54
CA PHE A 303 -2.83 -4.94 10.58
C PHE A 303 -2.86 -6.36 11.13
N TYR A 304 -2.38 -6.58 12.36
CA TYR A 304 -2.45 -7.90 12.97
C TYR A 304 -3.88 -8.19 13.45
N PRO A 305 -4.36 -9.43 13.28
CA PRO A 305 -5.66 -9.82 13.79
C PRO A 305 -5.75 -9.61 15.32
N MET A 306 -6.92 -9.17 15.79
CA MET A 306 -7.22 -8.93 17.20
C MET A 306 -6.42 -7.80 17.86
N VAL A 307 -5.65 -7.03 17.11
CA VAL A 307 -5.00 -5.82 17.60
C VAL A 307 -5.98 -4.66 17.53
N THR A 308 -6.31 -4.08 18.66
CA THR A 308 -7.21 -2.94 18.78
C THR A 308 -6.80 -2.04 19.93
N GLY A 309 -6.85 -0.74 19.74
CA GLY A 309 -6.71 0.25 20.79
C GLY A 309 -8.04 0.61 21.48
N ARG A 310 -9.14 -0.12 21.21
CA ARG A 310 -10.48 0.18 21.71
C ARG A 310 -11.10 -1.02 22.40
N ALA A 311 -11.80 -0.77 23.51
CA ALA A 311 -12.44 -1.82 24.31
C ALA A 311 -13.51 -2.64 23.55
N GLU A 312 -14.24 -2.00 22.63
CA GLU A 312 -15.31 -2.64 21.85
C GLU A 312 -14.87 -3.08 20.44
N GLY A 313 -13.60 -2.84 20.09
CA GLY A 313 -13.06 -3.20 18.78
C GLY A 313 -12.70 -4.67 18.68
N THR A 314 -13.14 -5.36 17.63
CA THR A 314 -12.72 -6.76 17.37
C THR A 314 -11.28 -6.89 16.89
N GLY A 315 -10.64 -5.80 16.45
CA GLY A 315 -9.29 -5.81 15.86
C GLY A 315 -9.17 -6.58 14.54
N LEU A 316 -10.29 -6.90 13.88
CA LEU A 316 -10.30 -7.73 12.67
C LEU A 316 -10.46 -6.93 11.37
N GLY A 317 -10.96 -5.69 11.44
CA GLY A 317 -11.32 -4.92 10.24
C GLY A 317 -10.14 -4.66 9.30
N LEU A 318 -9.02 -4.18 9.84
CA LEU A 318 -7.83 -3.86 9.04
C LEU A 318 -7.12 -5.12 8.51
N SER A 319 -7.05 -6.18 9.29
CA SER A 319 -6.47 -7.46 8.83
C SER A 319 -7.29 -8.10 7.70
N ILE A 320 -8.63 -7.99 7.76
CA ILE A 320 -9.52 -8.42 6.67
C ILE A 320 -9.30 -7.54 5.43
N ALA A 321 -9.25 -6.22 5.59
CA ALA A 321 -9.00 -5.30 4.48
C ALA A 321 -7.66 -5.64 3.79
N GLN A 322 -6.60 -5.82 4.57
CA GLN A 322 -5.29 -6.20 4.03
C GLN A 322 -5.33 -7.54 3.29
N SER A 323 -6.01 -8.57 3.86
CA SER A 323 -6.17 -9.86 3.19
C SER A 323 -6.87 -9.74 1.84
N ILE A 324 -7.92 -8.92 1.76
CA ILE A 324 -8.65 -8.67 0.52
C ILE A 324 -7.76 -7.99 -0.51
N ILE A 325 -7.07 -6.92 -0.12
CA ILE A 325 -6.21 -6.16 -1.03
C ILE A 325 -5.04 -7.00 -1.52
N ASN A 326 -4.42 -7.81 -0.65
CA ASN A 326 -3.36 -8.75 -1.04
C ASN A 326 -3.86 -9.80 -2.06
N ASN A 327 -5.10 -10.31 -1.93
CA ASN A 327 -5.70 -11.23 -2.89
C ASN A 327 -5.95 -10.56 -4.28
N HIS A 328 -5.94 -9.24 -4.32
CA HIS A 328 -5.99 -8.44 -5.56
C HIS A 328 -4.60 -8.01 -6.06
N GLY A 329 -3.52 -8.52 -5.42
CA GLY A 329 -2.14 -8.16 -5.77
C GLY A 329 -1.73 -6.75 -5.32
N GLY A 330 -2.52 -6.13 -4.45
CA GLY A 330 -2.28 -4.79 -3.90
C GLY A 330 -1.69 -4.81 -2.50
N ILE A 331 -1.48 -3.61 -1.95
CA ILE A 331 -1.06 -3.40 -0.56
C ILE A 331 -1.88 -2.30 0.10
N ILE A 332 -1.86 -2.26 1.44
CA ILE A 332 -2.36 -1.14 2.24
C ILE A 332 -1.20 -0.56 3.02
N GLU A 333 -1.01 0.75 2.91
CA GLU A 333 -0.07 1.53 3.71
C GLU A 333 -0.83 2.42 4.70
N CYS A 334 -0.20 2.71 5.82
CA CYS A 334 -0.75 3.64 6.82
C CYS A 334 0.31 4.68 7.16
N ASP A 335 -0.06 5.94 7.06
CA ASP A 335 0.71 7.09 7.54
C ASP A 335 -0.18 7.88 8.50
N SER A 336 0.31 8.14 9.71
CA SER A 336 -0.50 8.76 10.74
C SER A 336 0.30 9.72 11.59
N LYS A 337 -0.29 10.88 11.81
CA LYS A 337 0.14 11.90 12.74
C LYS A 337 -1.07 12.47 13.45
N GLU A 338 -0.86 13.22 14.49
CA GLU A 338 -1.94 13.90 15.20
C GLU A 338 -2.75 14.79 14.25
N GLY A 339 -4.06 14.58 14.21
CA GLY A 339 -4.97 15.32 13.34
C GLY A 339 -5.06 14.83 11.88
N GLU A 340 -4.28 13.84 11.48
CA GLU A 340 -4.38 13.23 10.14
C GLU A 340 -3.94 11.76 10.15
N THR A 341 -4.85 10.86 9.81
CA THR A 341 -4.52 9.46 9.50
C THR A 341 -4.87 9.18 8.06
N ARG A 342 -3.95 8.58 7.32
CA ARG A 342 -4.10 8.22 5.92
C ARG A 342 -3.88 6.73 5.74
N PHE A 343 -4.88 6.03 5.27
CA PHE A 343 -4.77 4.68 4.75
C PHE A 343 -4.75 4.73 3.23
N SER A 344 -3.68 4.21 2.61
CA SER A 344 -3.49 4.18 1.17
C SER A 344 -3.61 2.74 0.66
N ILE A 345 -4.64 2.46 -0.11
CA ILE A 345 -4.81 1.22 -0.85
C ILE A 345 -4.15 1.40 -2.21
N VAL A 346 -3.21 0.53 -2.55
CA VAL A 346 -2.52 0.54 -3.84
C VAL A 346 -2.86 -0.76 -4.57
N LEU A 347 -3.47 -0.64 -5.74
CA LEU A 347 -3.87 -1.77 -6.58
C LEU A 347 -3.14 -1.70 -7.93
N PRO A 348 -2.58 -2.83 -8.42
CA PRO A 348 -1.99 -2.86 -9.75
C PRO A 348 -3.08 -2.61 -10.80
N MET A 349 -2.75 -1.78 -11.79
CA MET A 349 -3.56 -1.62 -12.99
C MET A 349 -2.96 -2.54 -14.05
N GLU A 350 -3.64 -3.64 -14.35
CA GLU A 350 -3.24 -4.48 -15.47
C GLU A 350 -3.57 -3.72 -16.76
N VAL A 351 -2.52 -3.27 -17.44
CA VAL A 351 -2.66 -2.88 -18.84
C VAL A 351 -2.74 -4.21 -19.59
N THR A 352 -3.91 -4.58 -20.09
CA THR A 352 -4.00 -5.63 -21.12
C THR A 352 -3.17 -5.13 -22.29
N ASP A 353 -2.08 -5.83 -22.60
CA ASP A 353 -1.30 -5.63 -23.85
C ASP A 353 -2.14 -6.13 -25.06
N ASP A 354 -3.34 -5.59 -25.23
CA ASP A 354 -4.19 -5.75 -26.42
C ASP A 354 -4.71 -4.35 -26.80
N ASP A 355 -3.81 -3.56 -27.42
CA ASP A 355 -4.11 -2.53 -28.45
C ASP A 355 -2.81 -2.12 -29.17
#